data_7933e19991aa5ba4606954813bae253d
#
_entry.id   7933e19991aa5ba4606954813bae253d
#
_cell.length_a   1.000
_cell.length_b   1.000
_cell.length_c   1.000
_cell.angle_alpha   90.00
_cell.angle_beta   90.00
_cell.angle_gamma   90.00
#
_symmetry.space_group_name_H-M   'P 1'
#
loop_
_entity.id
_entity.type
_entity.pdbx_description
1 polymer ?
#
loop_
_entity_poly.entity_id
_entity_poly.type
_entity_poly.pdbx_seq_one_letter_code
_entity_poly.pdbx_strand_id
1 'polypeptide(L)'
;QHPTQPACPMSAVPASLAHPTTAEAPVAPVEVRFEKLTLAHLDTLLDVEFSAYSHPWSRGNFTDAMASGYECQLLMAGEHLLGYFVAMLGVEEVHLLNITVAPTYQRQGWARVLLDALALWARGRQAQWLWLEVRASNLRAQHVYETHGFRRVGERKRYYPAAQGQREDAVVMSLPL
;
A
#
# COMPACT_ATOMS: atom_id res chain seq x y z
N GLN A 1 -0.73 14.77 -9.74
CA GLN A 1 -1.95 14.00 -9.36
C GLN A 1 -1.52 12.77 -8.58
N HIS A 2 -1.72 12.80 -7.30
CA HIS A 2 -1.37 11.70 -6.41
C HIS A 2 -2.50 10.66 -6.39
N PRO A 3 -2.16 9.39 -6.27
CA PRO A 3 -3.13 8.32 -6.34
C PRO A 3 -3.92 8.16 -5.05
N THR A 4 -5.03 7.58 -5.24
CA THR A 4 -6.04 7.27 -4.27
C THR A 4 -5.80 5.92 -3.63
N GLN A 5 -5.95 5.83 -2.34
CA GLN A 5 -6.12 4.56 -1.64
C GLN A 5 -7.56 4.05 -1.73
N PRO A 6 -7.76 2.73 -1.71
CA PRO A 6 -9.02 2.11 -2.11
C PRO A 6 -10.09 2.08 -1.04
N ALA A 7 -11.32 2.03 -1.52
CA ALA A 7 -12.43 1.48 -0.76
C ALA A 7 -12.48 -0.04 -0.97
N CYS A 8 -12.62 -0.78 0.10
CA CYS A 8 -12.80 -2.22 0.08
C CYS A 8 -14.30 -2.56 0.00
N PRO A 9 -14.77 -3.37 -0.93
CA PRO A 9 -16.10 -3.92 -0.84
C PRO A 9 -16.10 -5.19 0.01
N MET A 10 -17.03 -5.26 0.97
CA MET A 10 -17.37 -6.48 1.68
C MET A 10 -18.28 -7.34 0.82
N SER A 11 -18.05 -8.62 0.75
CA SER A 11 -19.11 -9.57 0.50
C SER A 11 -18.85 -10.92 1.16
N ALA A 12 -19.92 -11.43 1.70
CA ALA A 12 -19.97 -12.54 2.64
C ALA A 12 -19.97 -13.92 1.97
N VAL A 13 -19.55 -14.89 2.76
CA VAL A 13 -19.39 -16.33 2.57
C VAL A 13 -20.74 -17.05 2.40
N PRO A 14 -20.78 -18.28 1.86
CA PRO A 14 -21.12 -19.35 2.76
C PRO A 14 -20.26 -20.62 2.68
N ALA A 15 -20.46 -21.39 3.72
CA ALA A 15 -19.69 -22.51 4.19
C ALA A 15 -19.96 -23.84 3.51
N SER A 16 -18.99 -24.76 3.71
CA SER A 16 -19.13 -26.21 3.90
C SER A 16 -19.20 -27.11 2.69
N LEU A 17 -18.22 -28.00 2.58
CA LEU A 17 -18.39 -29.43 2.76
C LEU A 17 -17.01 -30.13 2.72
N ALA A 18 -16.89 -31.12 3.58
CA ALA A 18 -15.69 -31.83 3.97
C ALA A 18 -15.28 -32.97 3.02
N HIS A 19 -13.94 -33.24 3.07
CA HIS A 19 -13.20 -34.49 2.94
C HIS A 19 -12.68 -34.91 1.55
N PRO A 20 -11.50 -35.57 1.48
CA PRO A 20 -10.74 -36.27 2.50
C PRO A 20 -9.27 -35.86 2.66
N THR A 21 -8.75 -36.14 3.82
CA THR A 21 -7.38 -36.04 4.27
C THR A 21 -6.42 -36.79 3.34
N THR A 22 -5.71 -36.05 2.52
CA THR A 22 -4.41 -36.50 2.03
C THR A 22 -3.38 -35.80 2.89
N ALA A 23 -2.52 -36.53 3.55
CA ALA A 23 -1.41 -35.93 4.30
C ALA A 23 -0.55 -35.16 3.31
N GLU A 24 -0.77 -33.84 3.27
CA GLU A 24 0.02 -32.91 2.49
C GLU A 24 1.41 -32.87 3.13
N ALA A 25 2.44 -33.16 2.35
CA ALA A 25 3.82 -32.99 2.78
C ALA A 25 4.00 -31.58 3.36
N PRO A 26 4.82 -31.40 4.41
CA PRO A 26 5.01 -30.09 4.99
C PRO A 26 5.53 -29.15 3.91
N VAL A 27 4.69 -28.19 3.52
CA VAL A 27 5.08 -27.12 2.59
C VAL A 27 6.18 -26.34 3.28
N ALA A 28 7.36 -26.27 2.67
CA ALA A 28 8.45 -25.46 3.17
C ALA A 28 7.95 -24.03 3.36
N PRO A 29 8.29 -23.36 4.49
CA PRO A 29 7.86 -22.00 4.74
C PRO A 29 8.34 -21.10 3.58
N VAL A 30 7.41 -20.38 2.95
CA VAL A 30 7.73 -19.46 1.88
C VAL A 30 8.40 -18.25 2.49
N GLU A 31 9.60 -17.95 2.05
CA GLU A 31 10.35 -16.78 2.51
C GLU A 31 9.71 -15.51 1.96
N VAL A 32 9.46 -14.57 2.87
CA VAL A 32 8.97 -13.24 2.53
C VAL A 32 10.16 -12.28 2.46
N ARG A 33 10.24 -11.50 1.39
CA ARG A 33 11.36 -10.60 1.15
C ARG A 33 10.92 -9.29 0.52
N PHE A 34 11.72 -8.25 0.70
CA PHE A 34 11.58 -7.01 -0.03
C PHE A 34 12.50 -7.01 -1.25
N GLU A 35 11.98 -6.54 -2.36
CA GLU A 35 12.72 -6.32 -3.60
C GLU A 35 12.49 -4.91 -4.12
N LYS A 36 13.52 -4.35 -4.75
CA LYS A 36 13.37 -3.07 -5.45
C LYS A 36 12.51 -3.24 -6.70
N LEU A 37 11.58 -2.33 -6.92
CA LEU A 37 10.79 -2.28 -8.15
C LEU A 37 11.69 -2.05 -9.37
N THR A 38 11.54 -2.89 -10.38
CA THR A 38 12.17 -2.75 -11.70
C THR A 38 11.12 -2.74 -12.80
N LEU A 39 11.51 -2.39 -14.01
CA LEU A 39 10.59 -2.40 -15.16
C LEU A 39 9.99 -3.78 -15.41
N ALA A 40 10.73 -4.85 -15.11
CA ALA A 40 10.25 -6.23 -15.26
C ALA A 40 9.08 -6.58 -14.33
N HIS A 41 8.91 -5.86 -13.22
CA HIS A 41 7.82 -6.07 -12.27
C HIS A 41 6.53 -5.35 -12.63
N LEU A 42 6.56 -4.38 -13.54
CA LEU A 42 5.46 -3.44 -13.75
C LEU A 42 4.15 -4.10 -14.18
N ASP A 43 4.19 -5.10 -15.05
CA ASP A 43 2.96 -5.75 -15.50
C ASP A 43 2.22 -6.41 -14.32
N THR A 44 2.93 -7.16 -13.50
CA THR A 44 2.37 -7.79 -12.29
C THR A 44 1.88 -6.75 -11.28
N LEU A 45 2.66 -5.70 -11.06
CA LEU A 45 2.29 -4.62 -10.14
C LEU A 45 1.03 -3.88 -10.62
N LEU A 46 0.92 -3.59 -11.91
CA LEU A 46 -0.24 -2.91 -12.46
C LEU A 46 -1.52 -3.75 -12.36
N ASP A 47 -1.42 -5.07 -12.51
CA ASP A 47 -2.56 -5.97 -12.28
C ASP A 47 -3.06 -5.84 -10.84
N VAL A 48 -2.17 -5.76 -9.87
CA VAL A 48 -2.53 -5.52 -8.46
C VAL A 48 -3.13 -4.12 -8.28
N GLU A 49 -2.49 -3.09 -8.81
CA GLU A 49 -2.95 -1.70 -8.69
C GLU A 49 -4.36 -1.52 -9.26
N PHE A 50 -4.62 -2.04 -10.45
CA PHE A 50 -5.93 -1.94 -11.09
C PHE A 50 -7.00 -2.76 -10.38
N SER A 51 -6.64 -3.87 -9.76
CA SER A 51 -7.59 -4.67 -8.97
C SER A 51 -7.89 -4.07 -7.60
N ALA A 52 -6.97 -3.28 -7.06
CA ALA A 52 -7.08 -2.70 -5.72
C ALA A 52 -7.83 -1.36 -5.69
N TYR A 53 -7.83 -0.59 -6.77
CA TYR A 53 -8.27 0.80 -6.78
C TYR A 53 -9.25 1.13 -7.90
N SER A 54 -10.25 1.96 -7.59
CA SER A 54 -11.16 2.55 -8.59
C SER A 54 -10.49 3.66 -9.41
N HIS A 55 -9.47 4.31 -8.86
CA HIS A 55 -8.67 5.34 -9.52
C HIS A 55 -7.18 4.98 -9.39
N PRO A 56 -6.72 3.93 -10.11
CA PRO A 56 -5.37 3.41 -9.97
C PRO A 56 -4.32 4.37 -10.53
N TRP A 57 -3.09 4.22 -10.05
CA TRP A 57 -1.94 4.78 -10.74
C TRP A 57 -1.78 4.13 -12.12
N SER A 58 -1.35 4.93 -13.07
CA SER A 58 -0.95 4.44 -14.39
C SER A 58 0.47 3.88 -14.39
N ARG A 59 0.80 3.14 -15.45
CA ARG A 59 2.21 2.75 -15.72
C ARG A 59 3.14 3.95 -15.67
N GLY A 60 2.73 5.06 -16.28
CA GLY A 60 3.51 6.30 -16.29
C GLY A 60 3.77 6.86 -14.89
N ASN A 61 2.80 6.77 -13.98
CA ASN A 61 3.00 7.22 -12.59
C ASN A 61 4.11 6.42 -11.90
N PHE A 62 4.17 5.11 -12.11
CA PHE A 62 5.22 4.26 -11.53
C PHE A 62 6.58 4.51 -12.19
N THR A 63 6.63 4.61 -13.52
CA THR A 63 7.89 4.88 -14.22
C THR A 63 8.45 6.26 -13.89
N ASP A 64 7.59 7.26 -13.73
CA ASP A 64 7.99 8.60 -13.31
C ASP A 64 8.54 8.59 -11.87
N ALA A 65 7.91 7.84 -10.96
CA ALA A 65 8.39 7.67 -9.60
C ALA A 65 9.79 7.03 -9.57
N MET A 66 9.99 5.98 -10.37
CA MET A 66 11.29 5.32 -10.50
C MET A 66 12.34 6.26 -11.08
N ALA A 67 12.01 6.99 -12.14
CA ALA A 67 12.91 7.96 -12.78
C ALA A 67 13.26 9.12 -11.85
N SER A 68 12.34 9.51 -10.96
CA SER A 68 12.57 10.55 -9.95
C SER A 68 13.42 10.08 -8.77
N GLY A 69 13.78 8.81 -8.73
CA GLY A 69 14.59 8.23 -7.65
C GLY A 69 13.80 7.98 -6.36
N TYR A 70 12.47 7.89 -6.44
CA TYR A 70 11.65 7.55 -5.28
C TYR A 70 11.91 6.11 -4.84
N GLU A 71 11.72 5.85 -3.54
CA GLU A 71 11.84 4.50 -3.00
C GLU A 71 10.61 3.68 -3.36
N CYS A 72 10.82 2.67 -4.19
CA CYS A 72 9.77 1.77 -4.66
C CYS A 72 10.15 0.34 -4.28
N GLN A 73 9.48 -0.24 -3.29
CA GLN A 73 9.77 -1.58 -2.81
C GLN A 73 8.56 -2.50 -2.95
N LEU A 74 8.83 -3.73 -3.37
CA LEU A 74 7.88 -4.82 -3.46
C LEU A 74 8.07 -5.75 -2.26
N LEU A 75 6.97 -6.24 -1.71
CA LEU A 75 6.94 -7.32 -0.73
C LEU A 75 6.54 -8.62 -1.46
N MET A 76 7.46 -9.56 -1.52
CA MET A 76 7.31 -10.81 -2.26
C MET A 76 7.28 -12.02 -1.32
N ALA A 77 6.44 -12.99 -1.64
CA ALA A 77 6.48 -14.33 -1.05
C ALA A 77 6.66 -15.33 -2.19
N GLY A 78 7.87 -15.87 -2.35
CA GLY A 78 8.23 -16.61 -3.56
C GLY A 78 8.06 -15.72 -4.80
N GLU A 79 7.27 -16.17 -5.76
CA GLU A 79 6.93 -15.42 -6.98
C GLU A 79 5.66 -14.56 -6.83
N HIS A 80 5.04 -14.54 -5.63
CA HIS A 80 3.79 -13.82 -5.39
C HIS A 80 4.05 -12.42 -4.86
N LEU A 81 3.46 -11.43 -5.50
CA LEU A 81 3.47 -10.04 -5.03
C LEU A 81 2.39 -9.86 -3.96
N LEU A 82 2.82 -9.64 -2.72
CA LEU A 82 1.92 -9.39 -1.59
C LEU A 82 1.48 -7.94 -1.51
N GLY A 83 2.37 -7.03 -1.85
CA GLY A 83 2.12 -5.60 -1.78
C GLY A 83 3.36 -4.78 -2.12
N TYR A 84 3.23 -3.48 -2.02
CA TYR A 84 4.33 -2.55 -2.34
C TYR A 84 4.10 -1.18 -1.73
N PHE A 85 5.15 -0.39 -1.68
CA PHE A 85 5.04 1.04 -1.40
C PHE A 85 5.92 1.88 -2.33
N VAL A 86 5.53 3.12 -2.50
CA VAL A 86 6.29 4.19 -3.16
C VAL A 86 6.38 5.37 -2.21
N ALA A 87 7.60 5.81 -1.91
CA ALA A 87 7.86 6.90 -0.99
C ALA A 87 8.87 7.90 -1.55
N MET A 88 8.65 9.16 -1.24
CA MET A 88 9.50 10.27 -1.67
C MET A 88 10.27 10.81 -0.46
N LEU A 89 11.60 10.84 -0.56
CA LEU A 89 12.45 11.46 0.45
C LEU A 89 12.48 12.97 0.23
N GLY A 90 12.13 13.71 1.28
CA GLY A 90 12.27 15.15 1.36
C GLY A 90 13.34 15.56 2.38
N VAL A 91 13.34 16.82 2.78
CA VAL A 91 14.23 17.32 3.83
C VAL A 91 13.67 16.90 5.19
N GLU A 92 14.38 16.04 5.90
CA GLU A 92 14.00 15.51 7.22
C GLU A 92 12.63 14.81 7.25
N GLU A 93 12.05 14.51 6.10
CA GLU A 93 10.75 13.87 6.01
C GLU A 93 10.66 12.87 4.86
N VAL A 94 9.75 11.92 4.98
CA VAL A 94 9.36 11.00 3.92
C VAL A 94 7.87 11.13 3.67
N HIS A 95 7.49 11.30 2.42
CA HIS A 95 6.11 11.30 1.96
C HIS A 95 5.75 9.96 1.34
N LEU A 96 4.85 9.23 1.97
CA LEU A 96 4.29 8.00 1.41
C LEU A 96 3.30 8.34 0.31
N LEU A 97 3.60 7.95 -0.92
CA LEU A 97 2.78 8.26 -2.10
C LEU A 97 1.80 7.16 -2.46
N ASN A 98 2.19 5.90 -2.26
CA ASN A 98 1.36 4.73 -2.54
C ASN A 98 1.78 3.60 -1.59
N ILE A 99 0.79 2.97 -0.97
CA ILE A 99 0.96 1.72 -0.22
C ILE A 99 -0.21 0.81 -0.55
N THR A 100 0.09 -0.40 -0.97
CA THR A 100 -0.92 -1.33 -1.46
C THR A 100 -0.62 -2.73 -0.99
N VAL A 101 -1.63 -3.40 -0.45
CA VAL A 101 -1.64 -4.85 -0.27
C VAL A 101 -2.53 -5.44 -1.35
N ALA A 102 -2.02 -6.45 -2.06
CA ALA A 102 -2.80 -7.12 -3.09
C ALA A 102 -4.13 -7.64 -2.50
N PRO A 103 -5.27 -7.47 -3.20
CA PRO A 103 -6.58 -7.82 -2.65
C PRO A 103 -6.66 -9.22 -2.07
N THR A 104 -6.04 -10.21 -2.72
CA THR A 104 -6.00 -11.61 -2.26
C THR A 104 -5.32 -11.77 -0.90
N TYR A 105 -4.41 -10.88 -0.53
CA TYR A 105 -3.59 -10.98 0.68
C TYR A 105 -3.96 -9.95 1.75
N GLN A 106 -5.03 -9.20 1.59
CA GLN A 106 -5.52 -8.24 2.57
C GLN A 106 -6.02 -8.94 3.84
N ARG A 107 -6.07 -8.19 4.95
CA ARG A 107 -6.50 -8.65 6.28
C ARG A 107 -5.62 -9.73 6.90
N GLN A 108 -4.36 -9.80 6.52
CA GLN A 108 -3.37 -10.77 7.03
C GLN A 108 -2.20 -10.08 7.75
N GLY A 109 -2.27 -8.76 7.95
CA GLY A 109 -1.21 -8.00 8.62
C GLY A 109 -0.10 -7.48 7.71
N TRP A 110 -0.20 -7.62 6.39
CA TRP A 110 0.86 -7.19 5.47
C TRP A 110 1.01 -5.67 5.35
N ALA A 111 -0.06 -4.91 5.55
CA ALA A 111 0.03 -3.45 5.60
C ALA A 111 0.97 -2.99 6.72
N ARG A 112 0.91 -3.64 7.88
CA ARG A 112 1.83 -3.36 9.00
C ARG A 112 3.27 -3.67 8.64
N VAL A 113 3.52 -4.79 7.97
CA VAL A 113 4.87 -5.17 7.52
C VAL A 113 5.43 -4.12 6.56
N LEU A 114 4.62 -3.65 5.61
CA LEU A 114 5.01 -2.57 4.69
C LEU A 114 5.29 -1.27 5.42
N LEU A 115 4.45 -0.87 6.37
CA LEU A 115 4.64 0.36 7.16
C LEU A 115 5.87 0.27 8.06
N ASP A 116 6.12 -0.87 8.68
CA ASP A 116 7.32 -1.10 9.49
C ASP A 116 8.60 -0.97 8.64
N ALA A 117 8.61 -1.58 7.47
CA ALA A 117 9.74 -1.49 6.53
C ALA A 117 9.97 -0.06 6.04
N LEU A 118 8.89 0.66 5.70
CA LEU A 118 8.95 2.05 5.30
C LEU A 118 9.51 2.94 6.41
N ALA A 119 9.03 2.77 7.64
CA ALA A 119 9.51 3.53 8.79
C ALA A 119 11.00 3.26 9.06
N LEU A 120 11.43 2.00 8.96
CA LEU A 120 12.82 1.61 9.11
C LEU A 120 13.70 2.26 8.04
N TRP A 121 13.27 2.22 6.79
CA TRP A 121 13.96 2.88 5.68
C TRP A 121 14.07 4.40 5.91
N ALA A 122 12.96 5.04 6.30
CA ALA A 122 12.91 6.48 6.55
C ALA A 122 13.86 6.89 7.68
N ARG A 123 13.90 6.12 8.78
CA ARG A 123 14.86 6.34 9.88
C ARG A 123 16.30 6.20 9.40
N GLY A 124 16.59 5.23 8.54
CA GLY A 124 17.90 5.04 7.95
C GLY A 124 18.34 6.20 7.05
N ARG A 125 17.39 7.00 6.56
CA ARG A 125 17.61 8.23 5.80
C ARG A 125 17.60 9.48 6.69
N GLN A 126 17.58 9.33 8.01
CA GLN A 126 17.56 10.42 8.99
C GLN A 126 16.30 11.29 8.89
N ALA A 127 15.23 10.76 8.33
CA ALA A 127 13.94 11.44 8.35
C ALA A 127 13.38 11.47 9.77
N GLN A 128 12.74 12.57 10.12
CA GLN A 128 12.11 12.77 11.43
C GLN A 128 10.61 12.54 11.37
N TRP A 129 10.04 12.61 10.17
CA TRP A 129 8.61 12.51 9.94
C TRP A 129 8.30 11.64 8.74
N LEU A 130 7.26 10.85 8.88
CA LEU A 130 6.61 10.13 7.79
C LEU A 130 5.18 10.64 7.69
N TRP A 131 4.74 11.04 6.50
CA TRP A 131 3.42 11.57 6.32
C TRP A 131 2.76 11.07 5.04
N LEU A 132 1.44 11.13 5.00
CA LEU A 132 0.61 10.63 3.90
C LEU A 132 -0.69 11.41 3.78
N GLU A 133 -1.34 11.28 2.63
CA GLU A 133 -2.75 11.59 2.44
C GLU A 133 -3.55 10.30 2.26
N VAL A 134 -4.76 10.29 2.78
CA VAL A 134 -5.72 9.19 2.64
C VAL A 134 -7.10 9.77 2.35
N ARG A 135 -7.90 9.06 1.52
CA ARG A 135 -9.28 9.48 1.26
C ARG A 135 -10.07 9.61 2.55
N ALA A 136 -10.84 10.68 2.67
CA ALA A 136 -11.71 10.90 3.82
C ALA A 136 -12.71 9.74 4.03
N SER A 137 -13.16 9.10 2.95
CA SER A 137 -14.05 7.94 2.99
C SER A 137 -13.36 6.62 3.34
N ASN A 138 -12.03 6.55 3.25
CA ASN A 138 -11.31 5.31 3.52
C ASN A 138 -11.01 5.16 5.02
N LEU A 139 -12.05 4.90 5.80
CA LEU A 139 -11.95 4.77 7.26
C LEU A 139 -11.07 3.61 7.68
N ARG A 140 -11.06 2.53 6.90
CA ARG A 140 -10.24 1.36 7.20
C ARG A 140 -8.74 1.68 7.10
N ALA A 141 -8.30 2.33 6.04
CA ALA A 141 -6.91 2.74 5.90
C ALA A 141 -6.51 3.72 7.01
N GLN A 142 -7.36 4.68 7.32
CA GLN A 142 -7.14 5.60 8.44
C GLN A 142 -6.93 4.84 9.75
N HIS A 143 -7.76 3.83 10.02
CA HIS A 143 -7.62 3.00 11.22
C HIS A 143 -6.30 2.23 11.24
N VAL A 144 -5.87 1.66 10.11
CA VAL A 144 -4.58 0.97 9.98
C VAL A 144 -3.43 1.93 10.30
N TYR A 145 -3.47 3.15 9.76
CA TYR A 145 -2.44 4.15 10.03
C TYR A 145 -2.44 4.62 11.49
N GLU A 146 -3.60 4.88 12.05
CA GLU A 146 -3.74 5.25 13.47
C GLU A 146 -3.20 4.16 14.39
N THR A 147 -3.51 2.91 14.10
CA THR A 147 -3.01 1.75 14.86
C THR A 147 -1.48 1.66 14.79
N HIS A 148 -0.88 2.06 13.68
CA HIS A 148 0.58 2.11 13.52
C HIS A 148 1.24 3.31 14.23
N GLY A 149 0.45 4.29 14.65
CA GLY A 149 0.92 5.47 15.38
C GLY A 149 0.79 6.79 14.63
N PHE A 150 0.25 6.78 13.41
CA PHE A 150 -0.04 8.02 12.69
C PHE A 150 -1.13 8.82 13.38
N ARG A 151 -1.01 10.14 13.29
CA ARG A 151 -2.01 11.08 13.80
C ARG A 151 -2.53 11.93 12.65
N ARG A 152 -3.81 12.24 12.71
CA ARG A 152 -4.45 13.18 11.81
C ARG A 152 -3.93 14.59 12.10
N VAL A 153 -3.37 15.27 11.09
CA VAL A 153 -2.77 16.60 11.24
C VAL A 153 -3.41 17.65 10.35
N GLY A 154 -4.25 17.27 9.40
CA GLY A 154 -4.91 18.21 8.51
C GLY A 154 -5.81 17.56 7.48
N GLU A 155 -6.29 18.40 6.58
CA GLU A 155 -7.12 18.02 5.46
C GLU A 155 -6.68 18.74 4.20
N ARG A 156 -6.88 18.07 3.04
CA ARG A 156 -6.80 18.72 1.73
C ARG A 156 -8.16 18.63 1.07
N LYS A 157 -8.79 19.76 0.85
CA LYS A 157 -10.12 19.81 0.24
C LYS A 157 -10.05 19.46 -1.24
N ARG A 158 -11.00 18.62 -1.69
CA ARG A 158 -11.17 18.24 -3.09
C ARG A 158 -9.88 17.70 -3.74
N TYR A 159 -9.18 16.89 -3.00
CA TYR A 159 -7.84 16.43 -3.38
C TYR A 159 -7.87 15.26 -4.36
N TYR A 160 -8.75 14.29 -4.12
CA TYR A 160 -8.84 13.07 -4.91
C TYR A 160 -9.97 13.11 -5.93
N PRO A 161 -9.78 12.52 -7.12
CA PRO A 161 -10.88 12.27 -8.03
C PRO A 161 -11.86 11.26 -7.40
N ALA A 162 -13.15 11.47 -7.64
CA ALA A 162 -14.23 10.62 -7.19
C ALA A 162 -15.18 10.32 -8.36
N ALA A 163 -16.24 9.52 -8.09
CA ALA A 163 -17.21 9.15 -9.10
C ALA A 163 -17.91 10.38 -9.71
N GLN A 164 -18.36 10.27 -10.96
CA GLN A 164 -19.16 11.28 -11.67
C GLN A 164 -18.51 12.67 -11.72
N GLY A 165 -17.20 12.74 -11.90
CA GLY A 165 -16.47 14.00 -11.96
C GLY A 165 -16.39 14.76 -10.64
N GLN A 166 -16.85 14.18 -9.56
CA GLN A 166 -16.73 14.73 -8.22
C GLN A 166 -15.30 14.62 -7.70
N ARG A 167 -15.02 15.32 -6.60
CA ARG A 167 -13.76 15.22 -5.90
C ARG A 167 -14.00 14.97 -4.42
N GLU A 168 -13.10 14.25 -3.80
CA GLU A 168 -13.15 13.86 -2.40
C GLU A 168 -11.99 14.50 -1.63
N ASP A 169 -12.23 14.88 -0.38
CA ASP A 169 -11.20 15.40 0.50
C ASP A 169 -10.20 14.30 0.90
N ALA A 170 -8.99 14.72 1.19
CA ALA A 170 -7.97 13.90 1.82
C ALA A 170 -7.81 14.26 3.29
N VAL A 171 -7.56 13.25 4.11
CA VAL A 171 -7.04 13.40 5.46
C VAL A 171 -5.52 13.32 5.38
N VAL A 172 -4.83 14.27 5.99
CA VAL A 172 -3.37 14.26 6.11
C VAL A 172 -3.00 13.67 7.46
N MET A 173 -2.11 12.69 7.44
CA MET A 173 -1.66 12.00 8.65
C MET A 173 -0.14 11.98 8.71
N SER A 174 0.42 12.03 9.91
CA SER A 174 1.86 11.99 10.12
C SER A 174 2.26 11.08 11.27
N LEU A 175 3.47 10.54 11.17
CA LEU A 175 4.11 9.70 12.16
C LEU A 175 5.48 10.28 12.50
N PRO A 176 5.75 10.60 13.78
CA PRO A 176 7.11 10.94 14.20
C PRO A 176 7.99 9.68 14.18
N LEU A 177 9.19 9.84 13.68
CA LEU A 177 10.14 8.73 13.52
C LEU A 177 11.19 8.68 14.65
#